data_7b2db1cd4ba05f50c2f53c517d337695
#
_entry.id   7b2db1cd4ba05f50c2f53c517d337695
#
_cell.length_a   1.000
_cell.length_b   1.000
_cell.length_c   1.000
_cell.angle_alpha   90.00
_cell.angle_beta   90.00
_cell.angle_gamma   90.00
#
_symmetry.space_group_name_H-M   'P 1'
#
loop_
_entity.id
_entity.type
_entity.pdbx_description
1 polymer ?
#
loop_
_entity_poly.entity_id
_entity_poly.type
_entity_poly.pdbx_seq_one_letter_code
_entity_poly.pdbx_strand_id
1 'polypeptide(L)'
;MFQVLKKFDWILIGAIILLLIIGILSIASTSAARTGTFSIFKKQLIFSLIGLFLLFLFGFTDYRFLRNYPIIILSLYALSAALLILLLFFGSKIRGSTSWFRFGEGGRLSFEPVEITKFILIALLAKYFSSRHVDFGLFRHIIISGLYVLVPVILILLQPDLGSAALIIAIWIGIMLVSGIRLRHLLVLFFIFLIFTGSAWKFFLEDYQKSRITTFFEPQKDPLGRGYNVAQSII
;
A
#
# COMPACT_ATOMS: atom_id res chain seq x y z
N MET A 1 -28.53 -5.31 17.50
CA MET A 1 -28.32 -4.61 16.24
C MET A 1 -27.96 -3.13 16.44
N PHE A 2 -28.75 -2.33 17.15
CA PHE A 2 -28.47 -0.90 17.41
C PHE A 2 -27.16 -0.58 18.17
N GLN A 3 -26.72 -1.46 19.08
CA GLN A 3 -25.45 -1.26 19.82
C GLN A 3 -24.21 -1.46 18.95
N VAL A 4 -24.28 -2.21 17.87
CA VAL A 4 -23.16 -2.45 16.95
C VAL A 4 -23.00 -1.26 16.01
N LEU A 5 -24.10 -0.63 15.58
CA LEU A 5 -24.07 0.56 14.75
C LEU A 5 -23.46 1.78 15.47
N LYS A 6 -23.51 1.83 16.81
CA LYS A 6 -22.84 2.85 17.62
C LYS A 6 -21.30 2.71 17.66
N LYS A 7 -20.75 1.58 17.22
CA LYS A 7 -19.28 1.37 17.18
C LYS A 7 -18.64 1.93 15.91
N PHE A 8 -19.41 2.29 14.91
CA PHE A 8 -18.88 2.85 13.68
C PHE A 8 -18.61 4.35 13.83
N ASP A 9 -17.45 4.76 13.35
CA ASP A 9 -17.16 6.17 13.13
C ASP A 9 -17.87 6.64 11.85
N TRP A 10 -19.07 7.21 12.04
CA TRP A 10 -19.91 7.67 10.93
C TRP A 10 -19.30 8.84 10.18
N ILE A 11 -18.42 9.63 10.82
CA ILE A 11 -17.71 10.72 10.16
C ILE A 11 -16.72 10.14 9.16
N LEU A 12 -15.94 9.12 9.57
CA LEU A 12 -15.02 8.42 8.69
C LEU A 12 -15.75 7.74 7.52
N ILE A 13 -16.85 7.04 7.80
CA ILE A 13 -17.67 6.39 6.75
C ILE A 13 -18.22 7.43 5.77
N GLY A 14 -18.74 8.54 6.28
CA GLY A 14 -19.24 9.63 5.45
C GLY A 14 -18.15 10.21 4.53
N ALA A 15 -16.95 10.42 5.06
CA ALA A 15 -15.81 10.87 4.27
C ALA A 15 -15.43 9.86 3.16
N ILE A 16 -15.41 8.56 3.46
CA ILE A 16 -15.12 7.50 2.49
C ILE A 16 -16.18 7.50 1.37
N ILE A 17 -17.47 7.55 1.73
CA ILE A 17 -18.57 7.59 0.74
C ILE A 17 -18.46 8.83 -0.14
N LEU A 18 -18.17 9.98 0.43
CA LEU A 18 -18.01 11.24 -0.31
C LEU A 18 -16.85 11.15 -1.31
N LEU A 19 -15.70 10.62 -0.89
CA LEU A 19 -14.56 10.39 -1.78
C LEU A 19 -14.89 9.38 -2.90
N LEU A 20 -15.63 8.32 -2.60
CA LEU A 20 -16.08 7.36 -3.61
C LEU A 20 -17.01 8.01 -4.64
N ILE A 21 -17.96 8.84 -4.20
CA ILE A 21 -18.87 9.57 -5.10
C ILE A 21 -18.07 10.51 -6.02
N ILE A 22 -17.15 11.29 -5.48
CA ILE A 22 -16.30 12.20 -6.26
C ILE A 22 -15.48 11.39 -7.28
N GLY A 23 -14.86 10.27 -6.87
CA GLY A 23 -14.08 9.41 -7.75
C GLY A 23 -14.93 8.80 -8.88
N ILE A 24 -16.13 8.32 -8.58
CA ILE A 24 -17.06 7.75 -9.56
C ILE A 24 -17.51 8.84 -10.56
N LEU A 25 -17.85 10.04 -10.09
CA LEU A 25 -18.26 11.15 -10.95
C LEU A 25 -17.12 11.60 -11.87
N SER A 26 -15.89 11.67 -11.37
CA SER A 26 -14.71 12.02 -12.16
C SER A 26 -14.46 10.99 -13.28
N ILE A 27 -14.56 9.69 -12.96
CA ILE A 27 -14.39 8.63 -13.95
C ILE A 27 -15.56 8.62 -14.96
N ALA A 28 -16.79 8.87 -14.51
CA ALA A 28 -17.95 8.97 -15.40
C ALA A 28 -17.77 10.08 -16.45
N SER A 29 -17.38 11.27 -15.99
CA SER A 29 -17.10 12.43 -16.86
C SER A 29 -16.01 12.13 -17.90
N THR A 30 -14.89 11.54 -17.45
CA THR A 30 -13.76 11.22 -18.34
C THR A 30 -14.09 10.08 -19.33
N SER A 31 -14.86 9.07 -18.90
CA SER A 31 -15.29 7.95 -19.75
C SER A 31 -16.27 8.39 -20.83
N ALA A 32 -17.16 9.32 -20.52
CA ALA A 32 -18.09 9.90 -21.48
C ALA A 32 -17.36 10.71 -22.57
N ALA A 33 -16.32 11.46 -22.17
CA ALA A 33 -15.61 12.37 -23.07
C ALA A 33 -14.62 11.66 -24.01
N ARG A 34 -13.97 10.57 -23.59
CA ARG A 34 -12.82 9.97 -24.32
C ARG A 34 -13.12 8.71 -25.13
N THR A 35 -13.97 7.82 -24.66
CA THR A 35 -14.07 6.47 -25.26
C THR A 35 -15.48 6.02 -25.62
N GLY A 36 -16.51 6.73 -25.20
CA GLY A 36 -17.90 6.26 -25.36
C GLY A 36 -18.19 4.90 -24.66
N THR A 37 -17.19 4.28 -24.07
CA THR A 37 -17.29 2.97 -23.43
C THR A 37 -17.36 3.11 -21.92
N PHE A 38 -18.54 2.87 -21.36
CA PHE A 38 -18.80 2.85 -19.91
C PHE A 38 -18.13 1.67 -19.18
N SER A 39 -17.18 0.96 -19.80
CA SER A 39 -16.60 -0.25 -19.19
C SER A 39 -15.76 0.06 -17.94
N ILE A 40 -15.02 1.16 -17.94
CA ILE A 40 -14.20 1.60 -16.80
C ILE A 40 -15.12 2.06 -15.65
N PHE A 41 -16.15 2.85 -15.97
CA PHE A 41 -17.14 3.31 -15.02
C PHE A 41 -17.87 2.13 -14.34
N LYS A 42 -18.33 1.15 -15.13
CA LYS A 42 -18.99 -0.05 -14.57
C LYS A 42 -18.10 -0.82 -13.64
N LYS A 43 -16.80 -1.00 -13.99
CA LYS A 43 -15.83 -1.64 -13.10
C LYS A 43 -15.67 -0.87 -11.80
N GLN A 44 -15.50 0.43 -11.87
CA GLN A 44 -15.35 1.27 -10.67
C GLN A 44 -16.57 1.16 -9.77
N LEU A 45 -17.79 1.19 -10.33
CA LEU A 45 -19.00 1.05 -9.56
C LEU A 45 -19.06 -0.31 -8.84
N ILE A 46 -18.78 -1.41 -9.56
CA ILE A 46 -18.80 -2.76 -8.97
C ILE A 46 -17.79 -2.88 -7.85
N PHE A 47 -16.53 -2.45 -8.07
CA PHE A 47 -15.49 -2.53 -7.04
C PHE A 47 -15.78 -1.60 -5.85
N SER A 48 -16.38 -0.44 -6.07
CA SER A 48 -16.83 0.44 -4.98
C SER A 48 -17.92 -0.20 -4.12
N LEU A 49 -18.90 -0.86 -4.74
CA LEU A 49 -19.93 -1.60 -4.02
C LEU A 49 -19.35 -2.77 -3.22
N ILE A 50 -18.44 -3.54 -3.83
CA ILE A 50 -17.72 -4.63 -3.14
C ILE A 50 -16.90 -4.05 -1.98
N GLY A 51 -16.19 -2.95 -2.18
CA GLY A 51 -15.40 -2.29 -1.13
C GLY A 51 -16.27 -1.82 0.04
N LEU A 52 -17.41 -1.20 -0.23
CA LEU A 52 -18.38 -0.81 0.80
C LEU A 52 -18.95 -2.03 1.54
N PHE A 53 -19.30 -3.08 0.82
CA PHE A 53 -19.75 -4.32 1.44
C PHE A 53 -18.70 -4.90 2.37
N LEU A 54 -17.45 -4.99 1.94
CA LEU A 54 -16.33 -5.48 2.76
C LEU A 54 -16.06 -4.56 3.96
N LEU A 55 -16.18 -3.24 3.79
CA LEU A 55 -16.03 -2.27 4.89
C LEU A 55 -17.03 -2.58 6.02
N PHE A 56 -18.31 -2.77 5.68
CA PHE A 56 -19.31 -3.13 6.67
C PHE A 56 -19.09 -4.54 7.22
N LEU A 57 -18.80 -5.53 6.37
CA LEU A 57 -18.53 -6.90 6.78
C LEU A 57 -17.40 -6.96 7.82
N PHE A 58 -16.26 -6.33 7.55
CA PHE A 58 -15.14 -6.28 8.48
C PHE A 58 -15.41 -5.38 9.68
N GLY A 59 -16.20 -4.33 9.52
CA GLY A 59 -16.63 -3.46 10.62
C GLY A 59 -17.50 -4.18 11.65
N PHE A 60 -18.24 -5.20 11.25
CA PHE A 60 -19.03 -6.06 12.16
C PHE A 60 -18.19 -7.17 12.80
N THR A 61 -17.03 -7.51 12.25
CA THR A 61 -16.16 -8.55 12.80
C THR A 61 -15.40 -8.06 14.03
N ASP A 62 -15.22 -8.94 15.01
CA ASP A 62 -14.42 -8.61 16.19
C ASP A 62 -12.93 -8.83 15.89
N TYR A 63 -12.16 -7.74 15.76
CA TYR A 63 -10.72 -7.79 15.54
C TYR A 63 -9.96 -8.53 16.68
N ARG A 64 -10.60 -8.72 17.85
CA ARG A 64 -10.03 -9.47 18.99
C ARG A 64 -9.74 -10.92 18.62
N PHE A 65 -10.43 -11.47 17.64
CA PHE A 65 -10.14 -12.78 17.08
C PHE A 65 -8.69 -12.85 16.56
N LEU A 66 -8.27 -11.89 15.77
CA LEU A 66 -6.88 -11.80 15.28
C LEU A 66 -5.87 -11.64 16.42
N ARG A 67 -6.26 -10.91 17.46
CA ARG A 67 -5.41 -10.74 18.65
C ARG A 67 -5.19 -12.06 19.39
N ASN A 68 -6.22 -12.89 19.53
CA ASN A 68 -6.17 -14.11 20.32
C ASN A 68 -5.44 -15.26 19.61
N TYR A 69 -5.42 -15.27 18.29
CA TYR A 69 -4.82 -16.34 17.49
C TYR A 69 -3.62 -15.83 16.67
N PRO A 70 -2.42 -15.73 17.28
CA PRO A 70 -1.23 -15.21 16.60
C PRO A 70 -0.82 -16.05 15.37
N ILE A 71 -1.12 -17.34 15.38
CA ILE A 71 -0.80 -18.25 14.28
C ILE A 71 -1.55 -17.87 13.00
N ILE A 72 -2.76 -17.32 13.11
CA ILE A 72 -3.54 -16.86 11.95
C ILE A 72 -2.84 -15.67 11.27
N ILE A 73 -2.36 -14.70 12.05
CA ILE A 73 -1.66 -13.54 11.48
C ILE A 73 -0.35 -13.99 10.83
N LEU A 74 0.39 -14.91 11.46
CA LEU A 74 1.63 -15.42 10.90
C LEU A 74 1.39 -16.24 9.62
N SER A 75 0.34 -17.06 9.57
CA SER A 75 0.00 -17.81 8.36
C SER A 75 -0.46 -16.90 7.22
N LEU A 76 -1.25 -15.86 7.53
CA LEU A 76 -1.61 -14.84 6.54
C LEU A 76 -0.38 -14.07 6.03
N TYR A 77 0.56 -13.76 6.93
CA TYR A 77 1.82 -13.12 6.55
C TYR A 77 2.66 -14.02 5.63
N ALA A 78 2.81 -15.31 5.99
CA ALA A 78 3.50 -16.27 5.15
C ALA A 78 2.83 -16.44 3.79
N LEU A 79 1.50 -16.49 3.75
CA LEU A 79 0.72 -16.54 2.51
C LEU A 79 0.93 -15.28 1.66
N SER A 80 0.91 -14.10 2.27
CA SER A 80 1.16 -12.85 1.54
C SER A 80 2.57 -12.80 0.96
N ALA A 81 3.59 -13.25 1.71
CA ALA A 81 4.95 -13.36 1.22
C ALA A 81 5.06 -14.37 0.05
N ALA A 82 4.38 -15.52 0.15
CA ALA A 82 4.32 -16.49 -0.93
C ALA A 82 3.67 -15.92 -2.20
N LEU A 83 2.59 -15.14 -2.07
CA LEU A 83 1.96 -14.45 -3.19
C LEU A 83 2.91 -13.41 -3.84
N LEU A 84 3.70 -12.69 -3.05
CA LEU A 84 4.72 -11.77 -3.57
C LEU A 84 5.84 -12.52 -4.30
N ILE A 85 6.25 -13.69 -3.80
CA ILE A 85 7.22 -14.55 -4.49
C ILE A 85 6.64 -15.05 -5.81
N LEU A 86 5.39 -15.52 -5.83
CA LEU A 86 4.72 -15.97 -7.05
C LEU A 86 4.63 -14.88 -8.12
N LEU A 87 4.47 -13.61 -7.71
CA LEU A 87 4.49 -12.48 -8.64
C LEU A 87 5.81 -12.33 -9.39
N LEU A 88 6.95 -12.68 -8.79
CA LEU A 88 8.25 -12.62 -9.46
C LEU A 88 8.31 -13.54 -10.68
N PHE A 89 7.59 -14.68 -10.63
CA PHE A 89 7.59 -15.68 -11.68
C PHE A 89 6.41 -15.54 -12.64
N PHE A 90 5.23 -15.18 -12.15
CA PHE A 90 3.97 -15.19 -12.90
C PHE A 90 3.34 -13.79 -13.04
N GLY A 91 3.99 -12.76 -12.55
CA GLY A 91 3.48 -11.39 -12.61
C GLY A 91 3.50 -10.83 -14.02
N SER A 92 2.48 -10.02 -14.34
CA SER A 92 2.41 -9.28 -15.61
C SER A 92 3.19 -7.97 -15.52
N LYS A 93 4.09 -7.73 -16.48
CA LYS A 93 4.82 -6.46 -16.55
C LYS A 93 3.91 -5.33 -17.03
N ILE A 94 3.70 -4.33 -16.18
CA ILE A 94 2.93 -3.12 -16.49
C ILE A 94 3.78 -1.90 -16.15
N ARG A 95 4.08 -1.06 -17.12
CA ARG A 95 4.87 0.18 -16.93
C ARG A 95 6.21 -0.05 -16.21
N GLY A 96 6.84 -1.21 -16.43
CA GLY A 96 8.13 -1.55 -15.85
C GLY A 96 8.08 -2.28 -14.50
N SER A 97 6.91 -2.48 -13.89
CA SER A 97 6.73 -3.25 -12.65
C SER A 97 5.98 -4.56 -12.89
N THR A 98 6.31 -5.62 -12.13
CA THR A 98 5.64 -6.94 -12.15
C THR A 98 4.73 -7.15 -10.95
N SER A 99 3.93 -6.14 -10.59
CA SER A 99 3.14 -6.11 -9.34
C SER A 99 1.72 -6.68 -9.47
N TRP A 100 1.31 -7.15 -10.65
CA TRP A 100 -0.08 -7.50 -10.95
C TRP A 100 -0.23 -8.93 -11.44
N PHE A 101 -1.17 -9.68 -10.86
CA PHE A 101 -1.77 -10.84 -11.51
C PHE A 101 -2.91 -10.38 -12.40
N ARG A 102 -2.91 -10.84 -13.66
CA ARG A 102 -4.00 -10.57 -14.60
C ARG A 102 -4.76 -11.85 -14.91
N PHE A 103 -6.09 -11.79 -14.81
CA PHE A 103 -6.98 -12.90 -15.07
C PHE A 103 -8.02 -12.52 -16.14
N GLY A 104 -8.44 -13.53 -16.93
CA GLY A 104 -9.47 -13.39 -17.96
C GLY A 104 -8.93 -12.85 -19.29
N GLU A 105 -9.76 -12.96 -20.34
CA GLU A 105 -9.44 -12.46 -21.68
C GLU A 105 -9.15 -10.96 -21.66
N GLY A 106 -7.98 -10.57 -22.17
CA GLY A 106 -7.52 -9.18 -22.20
C GLY A 106 -7.13 -8.60 -20.83
N GLY A 107 -6.95 -9.43 -19.76
CA GLY A 107 -6.53 -8.96 -18.44
C GLY A 107 -7.59 -8.09 -17.76
N ARG A 108 -8.86 -8.42 -17.92
CA ARG A 108 -10.01 -7.66 -17.39
C ARG A 108 -10.01 -7.53 -15.89
N LEU A 109 -9.52 -8.55 -15.17
CA LEU A 109 -9.36 -8.54 -13.73
C LEU A 109 -7.87 -8.46 -13.41
N SER A 110 -7.49 -7.54 -12.57
CA SER A 110 -6.12 -7.39 -12.06
C SER A 110 -6.15 -7.42 -10.54
N PHE A 111 -5.24 -8.18 -9.95
CA PHE A 111 -5.09 -8.33 -8.51
C PHE A 111 -3.66 -7.98 -8.13
N GLU A 112 -3.51 -7.12 -7.13
CA GLU A 112 -2.24 -6.67 -6.59
C GLU A 112 -2.05 -7.18 -5.16
N PRO A 113 -1.26 -8.24 -4.94
CA PRO A 113 -1.06 -8.83 -3.61
C PRO A 113 -0.47 -7.87 -2.58
N VAL A 114 0.28 -6.86 -3.01
CA VAL A 114 0.87 -5.85 -2.13
C VAL A 114 -0.19 -5.12 -1.31
N GLU A 115 -1.38 -4.89 -1.87
CA GLU A 115 -2.48 -4.22 -1.16
C GLU A 115 -2.90 -5.02 0.08
N ILE A 116 -3.08 -6.34 -0.08
CA ILE A 116 -3.40 -7.22 1.05
C ILE A 116 -2.23 -7.33 2.01
N THR A 117 -0.99 -7.39 1.50
CA THR A 117 0.22 -7.47 2.33
C THR A 117 0.32 -6.28 3.29
N LYS A 118 -0.05 -5.08 2.86
CA LYS A 118 -0.07 -3.88 3.73
C LYS A 118 -0.99 -4.07 4.93
N PHE A 119 -2.22 -4.55 4.72
CA PHE A 119 -3.17 -4.79 5.82
C PHE A 119 -2.68 -5.88 6.79
N ILE A 120 -2.16 -6.98 6.26
CA ILE A 120 -1.61 -8.07 7.07
C ILE A 120 -0.42 -7.59 7.90
N LEU A 121 0.47 -6.80 7.30
CA LEU A 121 1.63 -6.25 7.97
C LEU A 121 1.23 -5.28 9.10
N ILE A 122 0.23 -4.41 8.87
CA ILE A 122 -0.31 -3.53 9.91
C ILE A 122 -0.83 -4.37 11.09
N ALA A 123 -1.62 -5.41 10.81
CA ALA A 123 -2.16 -6.29 11.85
C ALA A 123 -1.04 -7.03 12.61
N LEU A 124 -0.01 -7.53 11.91
CA LEU A 124 1.14 -8.20 12.50
C LEU A 124 1.93 -7.27 13.42
N LEU A 125 2.26 -6.07 12.93
CA LEU A 125 3.02 -5.08 13.71
C LEU A 125 2.21 -4.57 14.90
N ALA A 126 0.92 -4.29 14.72
CA ALA A 126 0.03 -3.90 15.81
C ALA A 126 -0.05 -4.99 16.90
N LYS A 127 -0.17 -6.26 16.50
CA LYS A 127 -0.10 -7.40 17.41
C LYS A 127 1.24 -7.48 18.11
N TYR A 128 2.33 -7.32 17.38
CA TYR A 128 3.69 -7.38 17.94
C TYR A 128 3.88 -6.32 19.02
N PHE A 129 3.49 -5.07 18.76
CA PHE A 129 3.67 -3.97 19.71
C PHE A 129 2.64 -3.99 20.85
N SER A 130 1.40 -4.46 20.63
CA SER A 130 0.36 -4.53 21.69
C SER A 130 0.54 -5.66 22.69
N SER A 131 1.18 -6.77 22.30
CA SER A 131 1.29 -7.97 23.14
C SER A 131 2.45 -7.94 24.13
N ARG A 132 3.31 -6.96 24.06
CA ARG A 132 4.43 -6.78 24.97
C ARG A 132 4.27 -5.44 25.68
N HIS A 133 4.40 -5.41 26.99
CA HIS A 133 4.78 -4.20 27.73
C HIS A 133 6.21 -3.88 27.28
N VAL A 134 6.29 -3.32 26.09
CA VAL A 134 7.57 -3.10 25.42
C VAL A 134 8.22 -1.94 26.13
N ASP A 135 9.34 -2.20 26.78
CA ASP A 135 10.29 -1.16 27.09
C ASP A 135 10.75 -0.58 25.74
N PHE A 136 10.05 0.48 25.28
CA PHE A 136 10.31 1.17 24.00
C PHE A 136 11.74 1.77 23.91
N GLY A 137 12.56 1.50 24.93
CA GLY A 137 13.97 1.82 24.97
C GLY A 137 14.87 0.79 24.31
N LEU A 138 14.40 -0.41 23.98
CA LEU A 138 15.23 -1.48 23.46
C LEU A 138 15.24 -1.47 21.92
N PHE A 139 16.42 -1.20 21.36
CA PHE A 139 16.69 -1.27 19.92
C PHE A 139 16.30 -2.63 19.29
N ARG A 140 16.26 -3.68 20.09
CA ARG A 140 15.84 -5.03 19.68
C ARG A 140 14.46 -5.06 19.03
N HIS A 141 13.50 -4.26 19.52
CA HIS A 141 12.13 -4.25 18.97
C HIS A 141 12.07 -3.59 17.58
N ILE A 142 12.94 -2.63 17.33
CA ILE A 142 13.11 -2.03 16.00
C ILE A 142 13.64 -3.06 15.02
N ILE A 143 14.67 -3.81 15.42
CA ILE A 143 15.27 -4.85 14.57
C ILE A 143 14.23 -5.93 14.24
N ILE A 144 13.53 -6.47 15.24
CA ILE A 144 12.57 -7.56 15.02
C ILE A 144 11.40 -7.09 14.15
N SER A 145 10.82 -5.91 14.43
CA SER A 145 9.76 -5.36 13.58
C SER A 145 10.26 -5.01 12.19
N GLY A 146 11.49 -4.49 12.09
CA GLY A 146 12.16 -4.22 10.82
C GLY A 146 12.37 -5.48 9.98
N LEU A 147 12.71 -6.62 10.59
CA LEU A 147 12.82 -7.90 9.86
C LEU A 147 11.49 -8.35 9.26
N TYR A 148 10.36 -8.16 9.97
CA TYR A 148 9.03 -8.43 9.39
C TYR A 148 8.71 -7.52 8.20
N VAL A 149 9.19 -6.30 8.20
CA VAL A 149 9.01 -5.33 7.10
C VAL A 149 9.97 -5.58 5.96
N LEU A 150 11.20 -5.97 6.27
CA LEU A 150 12.26 -6.16 5.30
C LEU A 150 11.91 -7.25 4.26
N VAL A 151 11.28 -8.34 4.68
CA VAL A 151 10.89 -9.44 3.78
C VAL A 151 9.99 -8.95 2.64
N PRO A 152 8.81 -8.35 2.90
CA PRO A 152 7.98 -7.85 1.81
C PRO A 152 8.64 -6.70 1.04
N VAL A 153 9.41 -5.82 1.70
CA VAL A 153 10.12 -4.72 1.01
C VAL A 153 11.11 -5.26 -0.02
N ILE A 154 11.93 -6.26 0.34
CA ILE A 154 12.87 -6.86 -0.62
C ILE A 154 12.12 -7.50 -1.78
N LEU A 155 11.06 -8.27 -1.52
CA LEU A 155 10.26 -8.92 -2.57
C LEU A 155 9.64 -7.90 -3.53
N ILE A 156 9.16 -6.77 -3.02
CA ILE A 156 8.56 -5.69 -3.82
C ILE A 156 9.62 -4.93 -4.61
N LEU A 157 10.81 -4.71 -4.03
CA LEU A 157 11.92 -4.09 -4.76
C LEU A 157 12.42 -4.97 -5.91
N LEU A 158 12.38 -6.31 -5.78
CA LEU A 158 12.66 -7.25 -6.85
C LEU A 158 11.59 -7.21 -7.96
N GLN A 159 10.39 -6.68 -7.69
CA GLN A 159 9.31 -6.43 -8.67
C GLN A 159 9.39 -5.05 -9.33
N PRO A 160 10.46 -4.33 -9.26
CA PRO A 160 10.75 -2.89 -9.41
C PRO A 160 9.58 -1.94 -9.03
N ASP A 161 8.96 -2.15 -7.86
CA ASP A 161 7.88 -1.29 -7.36
C ASP A 161 8.32 -0.46 -6.14
N LEU A 162 8.99 0.66 -6.43
CA LEU A 162 9.48 1.59 -5.39
C LEU A 162 8.34 2.24 -4.61
N GLY A 163 7.19 2.50 -5.26
CA GLY A 163 6.06 3.17 -4.62
C GLY A 163 5.49 2.34 -3.48
N SER A 164 5.20 1.07 -3.74
CA SER A 164 4.66 0.14 -2.74
C SER A 164 5.67 -0.16 -1.64
N ALA A 165 6.96 -0.29 -1.97
CA ALA A 165 8.02 -0.46 -0.98
C ALA A 165 8.12 0.74 -0.03
N ALA A 166 8.09 1.97 -0.56
CA ALA A 166 8.09 3.19 0.24
C ALA A 166 6.87 3.29 1.17
N LEU A 167 5.68 2.92 0.68
CA LEU A 167 4.46 2.89 1.49
C LEU A 167 4.56 1.91 2.67
N ILE A 168 5.11 0.71 2.46
CA ILE A 168 5.31 -0.28 3.53
C ILE A 168 6.29 0.26 4.58
N ILE A 169 7.37 0.89 4.16
CA ILE A 169 8.33 1.52 5.08
C ILE A 169 7.65 2.66 5.85
N ALA A 170 6.86 3.50 5.19
CA ALA A 170 6.11 4.58 5.84
C ALA A 170 5.10 4.06 6.88
N ILE A 171 4.39 2.96 6.57
CA ILE A 171 3.49 2.28 7.52
C ILE A 171 4.26 1.82 8.75
N TRP A 172 5.41 1.19 8.60
CA TRP A 172 6.25 0.74 9.70
C TRP A 172 6.71 1.89 10.58
N ILE A 173 7.23 2.96 9.98
CA ILE A 173 7.63 4.17 10.71
C ILE A 173 6.44 4.77 11.46
N GLY A 174 5.27 4.87 10.82
CA GLY A 174 4.04 5.39 11.44
C GLY A 174 3.61 4.57 12.65
N ILE A 175 3.65 3.24 12.55
CA ILE A 175 3.32 2.35 13.68
C ILE A 175 4.33 2.52 14.81
N MET A 176 5.63 2.64 14.51
CA MET A 176 6.65 2.88 15.52
C MET A 176 6.45 4.22 16.24
N LEU A 177 6.11 5.28 15.50
CA LEU A 177 5.81 6.60 16.08
C LEU A 177 4.64 6.52 17.05
N VAL A 178 3.53 5.89 16.65
CA VAL A 178 2.33 5.73 17.50
C VAL A 178 2.61 4.82 18.70
N SER A 179 3.52 3.87 18.55
CA SER A 179 3.92 2.95 19.63
C SER A 179 4.82 3.61 20.70
N GLY A 180 5.24 4.87 20.51
CA GLY A 180 6.02 5.60 21.51
C GLY A 180 7.52 5.33 21.51
N ILE A 181 8.10 4.98 20.36
CA ILE A 181 9.54 4.79 20.22
C ILE A 181 10.31 6.08 20.54
N ARG A 182 11.49 5.96 21.15
CA ARG A 182 12.31 7.12 21.49
C ARG A 182 12.80 7.84 20.23
N LEU A 183 12.68 9.16 20.20
CA LEU A 183 13.03 10.00 19.04
C LEU A 183 14.48 9.77 18.55
N ARG A 184 15.42 9.48 19.45
CA ARG A 184 16.81 9.15 19.10
C ARG A 184 16.93 7.95 18.17
N HIS A 185 16.08 6.92 18.33
CA HIS A 185 16.10 5.74 17.48
C HIS A 185 15.52 6.05 16.09
N LEU A 186 14.51 6.93 16.02
CA LEU A 186 13.98 7.43 14.75
C LEU A 186 15.01 8.24 13.99
N LEU A 187 15.79 9.07 14.67
CA LEU A 187 16.89 9.80 14.04
C LEU A 187 17.94 8.85 13.45
N VAL A 188 18.33 7.80 14.19
CA VAL A 188 19.24 6.78 13.66
C VAL A 188 18.67 6.12 12.41
N LEU A 189 17.39 5.70 12.44
CA LEU A 189 16.72 5.13 11.28
C LEU A 189 16.65 6.10 10.11
N PHE A 190 16.38 7.37 10.37
CA PHE A 190 16.38 8.42 9.34
C PHE A 190 17.73 8.56 8.66
N PHE A 191 18.83 8.59 9.41
CA PHE A 191 20.17 8.64 8.84
C PHE A 191 20.53 7.37 8.05
N ILE A 192 20.15 6.19 8.56
CA ILE A 192 20.32 4.92 7.83
C ILE A 192 19.55 4.98 6.51
N PHE A 193 18.30 5.46 6.55
CA PHE A 193 17.46 5.62 5.35
C PHE A 193 18.08 6.59 4.34
N LEU A 194 18.61 7.73 4.79
CA LEU A 194 19.31 8.68 3.91
C LEU A 194 20.52 8.06 3.22
N ILE A 195 21.36 7.34 3.98
CA ILE A 195 22.55 6.66 3.44
C ILE A 195 22.10 5.59 2.43
N PHE A 196 21.07 4.79 2.78
CA PHE A 196 20.56 3.76 1.90
C PHE A 196 19.98 4.36 0.61
N THR A 197 19.16 5.42 0.71
CA THR A 197 18.56 6.10 -0.44
C THR A 197 19.63 6.73 -1.35
N GLY A 198 20.65 7.36 -0.76
CA GLY A 198 21.77 7.92 -1.52
C GLY A 198 22.59 6.84 -2.23
N SER A 199 22.82 5.71 -1.57
CA SER A 199 23.50 4.56 -2.17
C SER A 199 22.66 3.90 -3.25
N ALA A 200 21.34 3.76 -3.01
CA ALA A 200 20.40 3.20 -3.97
C ALA A 200 20.34 4.06 -5.24
N TRP A 201 20.31 5.38 -5.09
CA TRP A 201 20.33 6.30 -6.23
C TRP A 201 21.52 6.08 -7.13
N LYS A 202 22.71 5.85 -6.55
CA LYS A 202 23.95 5.73 -7.30
C LYS A 202 24.15 4.35 -7.92
N PHE A 203 23.80 3.28 -7.20
CA PHE A 203 24.21 1.92 -7.55
C PHE A 203 23.07 0.97 -7.95
N PHE A 204 21.83 1.23 -7.52
CA PHE A 204 20.75 0.27 -7.64
C PHE A 204 19.55 0.73 -8.47
N LEU A 205 19.29 2.05 -8.57
CA LEU A 205 18.16 2.53 -9.33
C LEU A 205 18.44 2.50 -10.84
N GLU A 206 17.52 1.91 -11.58
CA GLU A 206 17.50 1.96 -13.04
C GLU A 206 17.09 3.34 -13.55
N ASP A 207 17.48 3.67 -14.80
CA ASP A 207 17.23 4.99 -15.37
C ASP A 207 15.75 5.36 -15.45
N TYR A 208 14.85 4.37 -15.64
CA TYR A 208 13.42 4.64 -15.64
C TYR A 208 12.90 5.01 -14.23
N GLN A 209 13.49 4.46 -13.16
CA GLN A 209 13.12 4.79 -11.77
C GLN A 209 13.63 6.18 -11.40
N LYS A 210 14.88 6.49 -11.76
CA LYS A 210 15.45 7.84 -11.61
C LYS A 210 14.61 8.86 -12.39
N SER A 211 14.21 8.53 -13.61
CA SER A 211 13.39 9.44 -14.43
C SER A 211 12.03 9.73 -13.83
N ARG A 212 11.40 8.79 -13.11
CA ARG A 212 10.13 9.05 -12.39
C ARG A 212 10.30 10.12 -11.32
N ILE A 213 11.40 10.04 -10.56
CA ILE A 213 11.69 10.99 -9.50
C ILE A 213 12.04 12.36 -10.10
N THR A 214 12.91 12.41 -11.11
CA THR A 214 13.29 13.68 -11.77
C THR A 214 12.12 14.33 -12.47
N THR A 215 11.26 13.57 -13.16
CA THR A 215 10.06 14.07 -13.81
C THR A 215 9.03 14.63 -12.83
N PHE A 216 8.97 14.09 -11.60
CA PHE A 216 8.11 14.64 -10.55
C PHE A 216 8.54 16.05 -10.12
N PHE A 217 9.86 16.28 -9.99
CA PHE A 217 10.38 17.59 -9.61
C PHE A 217 10.50 18.56 -10.81
N GLU A 218 10.74 18.04 -12.00
CA GLU A 218 10.95 18.84 -13.21
C GLU A 218 10.10 18.31 -14.38
N PRO A 219 8.75 18.43 -14.32
CA PRO A 219 7.84 17.90 -15.33
C PRO A 219 8.01 18.56 -16.68
N GLN A 220 8.60 19.76 -16.71
CA GLN A 220 8.81 20.53 -17.94
C GLN A 220 9.95 19.98 -18.84
N LYS A 221 10.81 19.08 -18.33
CA LYS A 221 11.88 18.48 -19.14
C LYS A 221 11.37 17.51 -20.21
N ASP A 222 10.19 16.90 -20.00
CA ASP A 222 9.55 16.02 -20.99
C ASP A 222 8.02 16.19 -20.95
N PRO A 223 7.51 17.35 -21.43
CA PRO A 223 6.09 17.71 -21.28
C PRO A 223 5.13 16.86 -22.12
N LEU A 224 5.61 16.21 -23.17
CA LEU A 224 4.81 15.36 -24.06
C LEU A 224 4.95 13.86 -23.76
N GLY A 225 5.96 13.47 -22.99
CA GLY A 225 6.23 12.07 -22.62
C GLY A 225 5.88 11.77 -21.16
N ARG A 226 6.89 11.44 -20.37
CA ARG A 226 6.72 10.99 -18.97
C ARG A 226 6.19 12.09 -18.05
N GLY A 227 6.48 13.37 -18.34
CA GLY A 227 6.01 14.53 -17.59
C GLY A 227 4.56 14.94 -17.89
N TYR A 228 3.95 14.41 -18.96
CA TYR A 228 2.61 14.81 -19.40
C TYR A 228 1.54 14.72 -18.29
N ASN A 229 1.49 13.60 -17.59
CA ASN A 229 0.50 13.40 -16.54
C ASN A 229 0.72 14.34 -15.34
N VAL A 230 1.98 14.64 -15.00
CA VAL A 230 2.34 15.56 -13.90
C VAL A 230 2.01 17.00 -14.33
N ALA A 231 2.37 17.38 -15.55
CA ALA A 231 2.05 18.70 -16.10
C ALA A 231 0.52 18.93 -16.16
N GLN A 232 -0.24 17.95 -16.62
CA GLN A 232 -1.72 17.99 -16.64
C GLN A 232 -2.36 18.06 -15.25
N SER A 233 -1.70 17.59 -14.22
CA SER A 233 -2.23 17.65 -12.83
C SER A 233 -2.01 19.01 -12.16
N ILE A 234 -1.18 19.87 -12.75
CA ILE A 234 -0.84 21.21 -12.24
C ILE A 234 -1.72 22.29 -12.89
N ILE A 235 -2.29 22.02 -14.07
CA ILE A 235 -3.22 22.88 -14.78
C ILE A 235 -4.65 22.68 -14.28
#